data_6ae6f5a4aca30650417ebc87f5cf841a
#
_entry.id   6ae6f5a4aca30650417ebc87f5cf841a
#
_cell.length_a   1.000
_cell.length_b   1.000
_cell.length_c   1.000
_cell.angle_alpha   90.00
_cell.angle_beta   90.00
_cell.angle_gamma   90.00
#
_symmetry.space_group_name_H-M   'P 1'
#
loop_
_entity.id
_entity.type
_entity.pdbx_description
1 polymer ?
#
loop_
_entity_poly.entity_id
_entity_poly.type
_entity_poly.pdbx_seq_one_letter_code
_entity_poly.pdbx_strand_id
1 'polypeptide(L)'
;KNDKDDVIVYTITVNNTGSVTLSGLTLTDTLTDASGGSLSLTSAPTFNSNSASSLEGSLVVGEVSTYTATYTISQNAANTGSVNNSVSVTASTPGNTNDVTDVSDDGDDSDGNMTNDPTVVLTSSDSSIEVTKTAVVNDTNSNGRTDQGDVIVYNIAVRNTGNITLSSITVSDTLTDGNGGSLSLDSGPSFVSNSGSSSQGTLISGEIATYTATYTISASAENTPSVNNTAQATASTPGNSNDVTDVSDNGNDGDGNTSDDPTVVNITASPQMEVTKEGTVTDDGDGVLGVGDTVNYTIKIENQGNVNITEPSLVDTFTDALSNTLVLSSGPTFNFGDLGSSEGIIKPNETAHYGATFVITQGVVDAGGLINSVTVTASSTGNPGGLSDVSDDGDDTDDNTTDDTTVLVINPNPILETTKTAVITDNNSNSINDLGDTITYTITVENKGNVSLSGLGLVD
;
A
#
# COMPACT_ATOMS: atom_id res chain seq x y z
N LYS A 1 31.08 -29.40 -9.47
CA LYS A 1 31.49 -28.01 -9.58
C LYS A 1 32.55 -27.74 -8.51
N ASN A 2 33.57 -26.96 -8.83
CA ASN A 2 34.60 -26.56 -7.87
C ASN A 2 34.23 -25.17 -7.36
N ASP A 3 33.70 -25.09 -6.16
CA ASP A 3 33.17 -23.87 -5.55
C ASP A 3 34.13 -23.34 -4.47
N LYS A 4 33.89 -22.11 -4.01
CA LYS A 4 34.56 -21.55 -2.83
C LYS A 4 34.48 -22.55 -1.66
N ASP A 5 35.58 -22.68 -0.91
CA ASP A 5 35.80 -23.59 0.22
C ASP A 5 36.01 -25.07 -0.16
N ASP A 6 35.88 -25.47 -1.43
CA ASP A 6 36.32 -26.79 -1.89
C ASP A 6 37.85 -26.90 -1.86
N VAL A 7 38.35 -28.12 -1.70
CA VAL A 7 39.79 -28.41 -1.58
C VAL A 7 40.31 -29.05 -2.84
N ILE A 8 41.25 -28.42 -3.50
CA ILE A 8 42.04 -28.97 -4.59
C ILE A 8 43.22 -29.73 -3.97
N VAL A 9 43.39 -30.99 -4.37
CA VAL A 9 44.53 -31.83 -3.99
C VAL A 9 45.43 -32.04 -5.21
N TYR A 10 46.64 -31.49 -5.14
CA TYR A 10 47.66 -31.65 -6.16
C TYR A 10 48.56 -32.87 -5.82
N THR A 11 48.74 -33.76 -6.78
CA THR A 11 49.75 -34.83 -6.73
C THR A 11 50.91 -34.46 -7.63
N ILE A 12 52.09 -34.32 -7.04
CA ILE A 12 53.30 -33.90 -7.76
C ILE A 12 54.23 -35.13 -7.85
N THR A 13 54.64 -35.51 -9.06
CA THR A 13 55.59 -36.58 -9.27
C THR A 13 56.89 -36.03 -9.82
N VAL A 14 58.03 -36.45 -9.23
CA VAL A 14 59.37 -36.08 -9.67
C VAL A 14 60.10 -37.36 -10.11
N ASN A 15 60.46 -37.50 -11.37
CA ASN A 15 61.13 -38.68 -11.94
C ASN A 15 62.57 -38.36 -12.27
N ASN A 16 63.53 -39.17 -11.79
CA ASN A 16 64.89 -39.11 -12.22
C ASN A 16 65.09 -39.91 -13.51
N THR A 17 65.00 -39.24 -14.67
CA THR A 17 65.19 -39.77 -16.01
C THR A 17 66.65 -39.77 -16.45
N GLY A 18 67.56 -39.25 -15.60
CA GLY A 18 68.97 -39.13 -15.86
C GLY A 18 69.76 -40.46 -15.64
N SER A 19 71.10 -40.37 -15.69
CA SER A 19 72.02 -41.51 -15.52
C SER A 19 72.75 -41.54 -14.16
N VAL A 20 72.44 -40.58 -13.27
CA VAL A 20 73.09 -40.47 -11.92
C VAL A 20 72.04 -40.21 -10.88
N THR A 21 72.34 -40.56 -9.60
CA THR A 21 71.49 -40.28 -8.46
C THR A 21 71.38 -38.78 -8.22
N LEU A 22 70.19 -38.27 -8.02
CA LEU A 22 69.90 -36.91 -7.59
C LEU A 22 69.76 -36.82 -6.06
N SER A 23 70.16 -35.68 -5.50
CA SER A 23 70.04 -35.40 -4.07
C SER A 23 69.66 -33.94 -3.82
N GLY A 24 69.19 -33.62 -2.60
CA GLY A 24 68.80 -32.26 -2.23
C GLY A 24 67.61 -31.71 -3.01
N LEU A 25 66.63 -32.58 -3.31
CA LEU A 25 65.40 -32.13 -3.98
C LEU A 25 64.69 -31.06 -3.15
N THR A 26 64.41 -29.97 -3.79
CA THR A 26 63.56 -28.90 -3.26
C THR A 26 62.47 -28.54 -4.23
N LEU A 27 61.25 -28.35 -3.73
CA LEU A 27 60.05 -27.99 -4.49
C LEU A 27 59.67 -26.57 -4.15
N THR A 28 59.46 -25.76 -5.16
CA THR A 28 58.91 -24.39 -5.03
C THR A 28 57.62 -24.32 -5.82
N ASP A 29 56.51 -24.10 -5.14
CA ASP A 29 55.20 -24.05 -5.75
C ASP A 29 54.81 -22.60 -6.11
N THR A 30 54.18 -22.42 -7.26
CA THR A 30 53.63 -21.15 -7.74
C THR A 30 52.14 -21.35 -8.03
N LEU A 31 51.31 -20.70 -7.22
CA LEU A 31 49.85 -20.77 -7.36
C LEU A 31 49.28 -19.40 -7.69
N THR A 32 48.49 -19.31 -8.76
CA THR A 32 47.86 -18.07 -9.20
C THR A 32 46.39 -18.27 -9.52
N ASP A 33 45.59 -17.20 -9.50
CA ASP A 33 44.27 -17.17 -10.09
C ASP A 33 44.34 -16.94 -11.62
N ALA A 34 43.18 -17.00 -12.32
CA ALA A 34 43.13 -16.81 -13.77
C ALA A 34 43.60 -15.41 -14.23
N SER A 35 43.63 -14.42 -13.36
CA SER A 35 44.11 -13.06 -13.64
C SER A 35 45.62 -12.93 -13.39
N GLY A 36 46.30 -14.00 -12.94
CA GLY A 36 47.71 -13.98 -12.53
C GLY A 36 47.98 -13.45 -11.13
N GLY A 37 46.93 -13.26 -10.33
CA GLY A 37 47.06 -12.89 -8.91
C GLY A 37 47.63 -14.03 -8.09
N SER A 38 48.64 -13.76 -7.22
CA SER A 38 49.26 -14.77 -6.41
C SER A 38 48.32 -15.34 -5.34
N LEU A 39 48.27 -16.64 -5.24
CA LEU A 39 47.52 -17.40 -4.23
C LEU A 39 48.51 -18.15 -3.31
N SER A 40 48.05 -18.63 -2.19
CA SER A 40 48.86 -19.40 -1.24
C SER A 40 48.25 -20.77 -0.99
N LEU A 41 49.02 -21.85 -1.12
CA LEU A 41 48.61 -23.19 -0.77
C LEU A 41 48.11 -23.26 0.68
N THR A 42 47.10 -24.05 0.92
CA THR A 42 46.62 -24.43 2.30
C THR A 42 47.67 -25.36 2.96
N SER A 43 48.26 -26.25 2.18
CA SER A 43 49.35 -27.12 2.62
C SER A 43 50.43 -27.15 1.50
N ALA A 44 51.65 -26.80 1.84
CA ALA A 44 52.81 -26.91 0.95
C ALA A 44 53.07 -28.38 0.51
N PRO A 45 53.82 -28.58 -0.59
CA PRO A 45 54.17 -29.93 -1.01
C PRO A 45 54.82 -30.75 0.14
N THR A 46 54.24 -31.88 0.48
CA THR A 46 54.72 -32.81 1.49
C THR A 46 55.05 -34.12 0.84
N PHE A 47 56.20 -34.73 1.22
CA PHE A 47 56.62 -36.00 0.73
C PHE A 47 55.67 -37.15 1.12
N ASN A 48 55.33 -37.98 0.15
CA ASN A 48 54.48 -39.16 0.33
C ASN A 48 55.28 -40.46 0.26
N SER A 49 55.95 -40.69 -0.85
CA SER A 49 56.67 -41.91 -1.08
C SER A 49 57.66 -41.80 -2.23
N ASN A 50 58.68 -42.71 -2.25
CA ASN A 50 59.50 -43.03 -3.39
C ASN A 50 59.12 -44.39 -3.98
N SER A 51 59.21 -44.57 -5.32
CA SER A 51 58.88 -45.83 -5.97
C SER A 51 59.95 -46.92 -5.72
N ALA A 52 61.14 -46.56 -5.27
CA ALA A 52 62.17 -47.44 -4.80
C ALA A 52 62.48 -47.17 -3.31
N SER A 53 63.70 -47.43 -2.84
CA SER A 53 64.02 -47.35 -1.42
C SER A 53 64.84 -46.12 -1.02
N SER A 54 64.94 -45.08 -1.87
CA SER A 54 65.64 -43.85 -1.51
C SER A 54 64.90 -43.12 -0.38
N LEU A 55 65.66 -42.35 0.40
CA LEU A 55 65.08 -41.47 1.39
C LEU A 55 64.52 -40.19 0.72
N GLU A 56 63.64 -39.51 1.43
CA GLU A 56 63.15 -38.18 0.98
C GLU A 56 64.32 -37.27 0.55
N GLY A 57 64.08 -36.54 -0.55
CA GLY A 57 65.08 -35.64 -1.09
C GLY A 57 66.24 -36.31 -1.92
N SER A 58 66.18 -37.62 -2.16
CA SER A 58 67.12 -38.33 -3.01
C SER A 58 66.38 -39.27 -3.98
N LEU A 59 66.85 -39.35 -5.25
CA LEU A 59 66.29 -40.22 -6.30
C LEU A 59 67.38 -40.98 -7.02
N VAL A 60 67.36 -42.31 -6.96
CA VAL A 60 68.22 -43.12 -7.84
C VAL A 60 67.67 -43.07 -9.26
N VAL A 61 68.46 -43.52 -10.22
CA VAL A 61 68.11 -43.54 -11.68
C VAL A 61 66.80 -44.32 -11.88
N GLY A 62 65.83 -43.71 -12.55
CA GLY A 62 64.52 -44.27 -12.86
C GLY A 62 63.53 -44.29 -11.70
N GLU A 63 63.87 -43.69 -10.57
CA GLU A 63 62.97 -43.62 -9.38
C GLU A 63 62.07 -42.39 -9.46
N VAL A 64 60.83 -42.54 -8.94
CA VAL A 64 59.81 -41.49 -8.86
C VAL A 64 59.50 -41.18 -7.40
N SER A 65 59.62 -39.90 -7.04
CA SER A 65 59.10 -39.36 -5.79
C SER A 65 57.72 -38.80 -6.00
N THR A 66 56.80 -39.00 -5.01
CA THR A 66 55.45 -38.45 -4.99
C THR A 66 55.28 -37.49 -3.81
N TYR A 67 54.76 -36.29 -4.08
CA TYR A 67 54.39 -35.28 -3.08
C TYR A 67 52.94 -34.92 -3.21
N THR A 68 52.33 -34.36 -2.16
CA THR A 68 50.94 -33.88 -2.14
C THR A 68 50.92 -32.45 -1.62
N ALA A 69 50.19 -31.59 -2.30
CA ALA A 69 49.89 -30.23 -1.84
C ALA A 69 48.36 -29.99 -1.89
N THR A 70 47.87 -29.07 -1.11
CA THR A 70 46.46 -28.72 -1.10
C THR A 70 46.21 -27.24 -1.18
N TYR A 71 45.12 -26.87 -1.81
CA TYR A 71 44.59 -25.49 -1.85
C TYR A 71 43.10 -25.50 -1.61
N THR A 72 42.62 -24.65 -0.65
CA THR A 72 41.21 -24.38 -0.44
C THR A 72 40.81 -23.21 -1.32
N ILE A 73 39.83 -23.36 -2.21
CA ILE A 73 39.41 -22.34 -3.15
C ILE A 73 38.94 -21.08 -2.41
N SER A 74 39.65 -19.99 -2.60
CA SER A 74 39.29 -18.70 -2.02
C SER A 74 38.23 -17.97 -2.85
N GLN A 75 37.60 -16.94 -2.27
CA GLN A 75 36.68 -16.08 -3.01
C GLN A 75 37.34 -15.45 -4.26
N ASN A 76 38.62 -15.05 -4.17
CA ASN A 76 39.32 -14.50 -5.33
C ASN A 76 39.45 -15.50 -6.46
N ALA A 77 39.81 -16.75 -6.14
CA ALA A 77 39.90 -17.80 -7.15
C ALA A 77 38.56 -18.10 -7.81
N ALA A 78 37.47 -18.13 -7.01
CA ALA A 78 36.11 -18.28 -7.53
C ALA A 78 35.71 -17.12 -8.45
N ASN A 79 36.05 -15.89 -8.07
CA ASN A 79 35.74 -14.68 -8.87
C ASN A 79 36.44 -14.64 -10.24
N THR A 80 37.59 -15.32 -10.39
CA THR A 80 38.40 -15.27 -11.62
C THR A 80 38.18 -16.48 -12.52
N GLY A 81 37.58 -17.57 -12.04
CA GLY A 81 37.13 -18.72 -12.81
C GLY A 81 38.15 -19.86 -12.92
N SER A 82 39.42 -19.73 -12.47
CA SER A 82 40.35 -20.83 -12.37
C SER A 82 41.46 -20.61 -11.36
N VAL A 83 42.11 -21.71 -11.01
CA VAL A 83 43.34 -21.76 -10.24
C VAL A 83 44.41 -22.43 -11.12
N ASN A 84 45.57 -21.80 -11.27
CA ASN A 84 46.69 -22.28 -12.05
C ASN A 84 47.84 -22.60 -11.09
N ASN A 85 48.39 -23.82 -11.18
CA ASN A 85 49.46 -24.26 -10.30
C ASN A 85 50.65 -24.82 -11.12
N SER A 86 51.85 -24.40 -10.79
CA SER A 86 53.09 -25.03 -11.28
C SER A 86 54.11 -25.17 -10.16
N VAL A 87 54.94 -26.23 -10.24
CA VAL A 87 55.97 -26.54 -9.27
C VAL A 87 57.32 -26.52 -9.96
N SER A 88 58.26 -25.73 -9.47
CA SER A 88 59.66 -25.80 -9.88
C SER A 88 60.42 -26.73 -8.92
N VAL A 89 61.13 -27.67 -9.45
CA VAL A 89 61.96 -28.61 -8.71
C VAL A 89 63.44 -28.36 -9.01
N THR A 90 64.26 -28.29 -7.98
CA THR A 90 65.72 -28.28 -8.10
C THR A 90 66.35 -29.47 -7.40
N ALA A 91 67.43 -29.99 -7.95
CA ALA A 91 68.18 -31.10 -7.39
C ALA A 91 69.68 -30.96 -7.72
N SER A 92 70.50 -31.79 -7.07
CA SER A 92 71.97 -31.81 -7.25
C SER A 92 72.44 -33.14 -7.75
N THR A 93 73.36 -33.09 -8.75
CA THR A 93 74.13 -34.26 -9.16
C THR A 93 75.35 -34.46 -8.24
N PRO A 94 75.98 -35.66 -8.18
CA PRO A 94 77.14 -35.88 -7.34
C PRO A 94 78.27 -34.90 -7.60
N GLY A 95 78.61 -34.14 -6.51
CA GLY A 95 79.67 -33.12 -6.54
C GLY A 95 79.24 -31.72 -6.97
N ASN A 96 77.97 -31.51 -7.34
CA ASN A 96 77.41 -30.20 -7.73
C ASN A 96 76.28 -29.81 -6.74
N THR A 97 75.80 -28.59 -6.87
CA THR A 97 74.69 -28.08 -6.03
C THR A 97 73.66 -27.40 -6.91
N ASN A 98 72.39 -27.82 -6.84
CA ASN A 98 71.24 -27.26 -7.56
C ASN A 98 71.48 -27.07 -9.08
N ASP A 99 72.15 -28.05 -9.71
CA ASP A 99 72.54 -28.03 -11.11
C ASP A 99 71.53 -28.69 -12.05
N VAL A 100 70.45 -29.27 -11.49
CA VAL A 100 69.29 -29.84 -12.20
C VAL A 100 68.05 -29.09 -11.81
N THR A 101 67.30 -28.60 -12.78
CA THR A 101 66.01 -27.88 -12.56
C THR A 101 64.98 -28.35 -13.58
N ASP A 102 63.72 -28.37 -13.14
CA ASP A 102 62.59 -28.67 -14.00
C ASP A 102 61.34 -27.96 -13.46
N VAL A 103 60.38 -27.66 -14.35
CA VAL A 103 59.07 -27.09 -14.01
C VAL A 103 58.00 -28.09 -14.39
N SER A 104 57.03 -28.29 -13.52
CA SER A 104 55.96 -29.25 -13.72
C SER A 104 55.17 -29.02 -15.00
N ASP A 105 54.82 -30.12 -15.60
CA ASP A 105 53.85 -30.26 -16.68
C ASP A 105 52.51 -30.78 -16.07
N ASP A 106 51.38 -30.48 -16.67
CA ASP A 106 50.08 -30.94 -16.15
C ASP A 106 49.75 -32.39 -16.51
N GLY A 107 50.55 -32.96 -17.43
CA GLY A 107 50.42 -34.37 -17.88
C GLY A 107 49.35 -34.56 -18.96
N ASP A 108 48.83 -33.47 -19.58
CA ASP A 108 47.89 -33.54 -20.71
C ASP A 108 48.49 -32.96 -22.00
N ASP A 109 49.24 -33.79 -22.73
CA ASP A 109 49.81 -33.40 -24.02
C ASP A 109 48.76 -33.15 -25.12
N SER A 110 47.50 -33.38 -24.87
CA SER A 110 46.40 -33.29 -25.86
C SER A 110 45.95 -31.84 -26.14
N ASP A 111 46.27 -30.93 -25.27
CA ASP A 111 46.01 -29.49 -25.43
C ASP A 111 46.99 -28.77 -26.35
N GLY A 112 48.07 -29.46 -26.74
CA GLY A 112 49.11 -28.96 -27.66
C GLY A 112 50.31 -28.32 -26.97
N ASN A 113 50.37 -28.30 -25.63
CA ASN A 113 51.50 -27.98 -24.80
C ASN A 113 52.07 -29.27 -24.20
N MET A 114 53.36 -29.49 -24.34
CA MET A 114 54.00 -30.78 -23.99
C MET A 114 55.08 -30.61 -22.92
N THR A 115 55.29 -29.40 -22.42
CA THR A 115 56.32 -29.12 -21.43
C THR A 115 56.04 -27.86 -20.63
N ASN A 116 56.22 -27.92 -19.30
CA ASN A 116 56.23 -26.76 -18.40
C ASN A 116 54.93 -25.96 -18.37
N ASP A 117 53.78 -26.58 -18.58
CA ASP A 117 52.50 -25.89 -18.44
C ASP A 117 51.86 -26.08 -17.04
N PRO A 118 51.08 -25.11 -16.59
CA PRO A 118 50.45 -25.17 -15.28
C PRO A 118 49.27 -26.12 -15.27
N THR A 119 49.08 -26.84 -14.18
CA THR A 119 47.84 -27.56 -13.90
C THR A 119 46.72 -26.56 -13.64
N VAL A 120 45.69 -26.53 -14.51
CA VAL A 120 44.56 -25.59 -14.44
C VAL A 120 43.33 -26.30 -13.85
N VAL A 121 42.79 -25.75 -12.75
CA VAL A 121 41.54 -26.21 -12.18
C VAL A 121 40.50 -25.10 -12.36
N LEU A 122 39.48 -25.36 -13.18
CA LEU A 122 38.36 -24.43 -13.37
C LEU A 122 37.49 -24.38 -12.11
N THR A 123 37.13 -23.17 -11.69
CA THR A 123 36.14 -22.91 -10.65
C THR A 123 34.81 -22.53 -11.27
N SER A 124 33.70 -22.86 -10.61
CA SER A 124 32.39 -22.36 -11.07
C SER A 124 32.23 -20.87 -10.76
N SER A 125 31.51 -20.17 -11.62
CA SER A 125 31.18 -18.74 -11.46
C SER A 125 29.68 -18.56 -11.61
N ASP A 126 28.94 -19.04 -10.64
CA ASP A 126 27.49 -18.89 -10.59
C ASP A 126 27.15 -17.55 -9.92
N SER A 127 26.46 -16.67 -10.65
CA SER A 127 25.95 -15.41 -10.12
C SER A 127 24.48 -15.47 -9.86
N SER A 128 24.05 -15.13 -8.67
CA SER A 128 22.65 -15.11 -8.27
C SER A 128 22.46 -14.14 -7.11
N ILE A 129 21.34 -13.43 -7.12
CA ILE A 129 20.90 -12.53 -6.05
C ILE A 129 19.47 -12.88 -5.70
N GLU A 130 19.10 -12.77 -4.44
CA GLU A 130 17.75 -13.00 -3.94
C GLU A 130 17.34 -11.78 -3.10
N VAL A 131 16.15 -11.25 -3.34
CA VAL A 131 15.61 -10.09 -2.61
C VAL A 131 14.35 -10.50 -1.88
N THR A 132 14.34 -10.29 -0.57
CA THR A 132 13.11 -10.44 0.24
C THR A 132 12.73 -9.10 0.84
N LYS A 133 11.42 -8.81 0.91
CA LYS A 133 10.89 -7.56 1.45
C LYS A 133 9.73 -7.84 2.39
N THR A 134 9.82 -7.33 3.60
CA THR A 134 8.76 -7.46 4.62
C THR A 134 8.33 -6.09 5.10
N ALA A 135 7.13 -5.98 5.68
CA ALA A 135 6.60 -4.74 6.23
C ALA A 135 6.15 -4.90 7.68
N VAL A 136 6.31 -3.82 8.44
CA VAL A 136 5.74 -3.66 9.78
C VAL A 136 5.00 -2.33 9.81
N VAL A 137 3.76 -2.33 10.29
CA VAL A 137 2.96 -1.10 10.48
C VAL A 137 3.17 -0.61 11.91
N ASN A 138 3.54 0.65 12.04
CA ASN A 138 3.54 1.38 13.31
C ASN A 138 2.25 2.18 13.39
N ASP A 139 1.30 1.74 14.23
CA ASP A 139 0.07 2.42 14.56
C ASP A 139 0.41 3.68 15.38
N THR A 140 0.46 4.83 14.70
CA THR A 140 0.93 6.10 15.28
C THR A 140 -0.12 6.78 16.14
N ASN A 141 -1.41 6.55 15.85
CA ASN A 141 -2.55 7.10 16.59
C ASN A 141 -3.08 6.15 17.67
N SER A 142 -2.56 4.90 17.73
CA SER A 142 -2.91 3.87 18.72
C SER A 142 -4.40 3.49 18.72
N ASN A 143 -5.03 3.51 17.53
CA ASN A 143 -6.44 3.15 17.38
C ASN A 143 -6.66 1.66 17.05
N GLY A 144 -5.59 0.88 16.89
CA GLY A 144 -5.62 -0.56 16.59
C GLY A 144 -5.98 -0.88 15.13
N ARG A 145 -5.93 0.09 14.24
CA ARG A 145 -6.22 -0.05 12.80
C ARG A 145 -4.98 0.25 11.99
N THR A 146 -5.02 -0.11 10.72
CA THR A 146 -4.04 0.34 9.72
C THR A 146 -4.73 1.37 8.85
N ASP A 147 -4.47 2.66 9.11
CA ASP A 147 -5.20 3.77 8.49
C ASP A 147 -4.30 5.00 8.27
N GLN A 148 -4.90 6.12 7.85
CA GLN A 148 -4.17 7.35 7.54
C GLN A 148 -3.30 7.82 8.71
N GLY A 149 -2.04 8.13 8.41
CA GLY A 149 -1.06 8.64 9.38
C GLY A 149 -0.20 7.55 9.98
N ASP A 150 -0.55 6.28 9.87
CA ASP A 150 0.31 5.17 10.29
C ASP A 150 1.54 5.06 9.39
N VAL A 151 2.63 4.58 9.97
CA VAL A 151 3.90 4.44 9.26
C VAL A 151 4.20 2.98 8.95
N ILE A 152 4.27 2.66 7.66
CA ILE A 152 4.76 1.37 7.18
C ILE A 152 6.29 1.44 7.11
N VAL A 153 6.96 0.53 7.81
CA VAL A 153 8.41 0.34 7.76
C VAL A 153 8.70 -0.92 6.96
N TYR A 154 9.38 -0.77 5.84
CA TYR A 154 9.83 -1.87 5.00
C TYR A 154 11.26 -2.28 5.36
N ASN A 155 11.48 -3.59 5.49
CA ASN A 155 12.80 -4.19 5.61
C ASN A 155 13.09 -4.99 4.33
N ILE A 156 14.19 -4.67 3.68
CA ILE A 156 14.61 -5.29 2.42
C ILE A 156 15.93 -6.00 2.66
N ALA A 157 15.98 -7.29 2.40
CA ALA A 157 17.19 -8.11 2.47
C ALA A 157 17.61 -8.52 1.06
N VAL A 158 18.85 -8.21 0.72
CA VAL A 158 19.48 -8.55 -0.57
C VAL A 158 20.56 -9.55 -0.29
N ARG A 159 20.41 -10.78 -0.73
CA ARG A 159 21.33 -11.89 -0.50
C ARG A 159 22.07 -12.28 -1.76
N ASN A 160 23.39 -12.45 -1.67
CA ASN A 160 24.17 -13.12 -2.71
C ASN A 160 24.02 -14.65 -2.54
N THR A 161 23.21 -15.27 -3.38
CA THR A 161 23.00 -16.73 -3.41
C THR A 161 23.95 -17.45 -4.36
N GLY A 162 24.73 -16.67 -5.17
CA GLY A 162 25.77 -17.19 -6.01
C GLY A 162 27.09 -17.44 -5.26
N ASN A 163 28.11 -17.91 -6.00
CA ASN A 163 29.43 -18.22 -5.43
C ASN A 163 30.50 -17.15 -5.74
N ILE A 164 30.19 -16.15 -6.54
CA ILE A 164 31.10 -15.03 -6.87
C ILE A 164 30.66 -13.74 -6.14
N THR A 165 31.63 -12.83 -5.98
CA THR A 165 31.36 -11.51 -5.36
C THR A 165 30.49 -10.67 -6.26
N LEU A 166 29.42 -10.10 -5.73
CA LEU A 166 28.61 -9.07 -6.36
C LEU A 166 29.04 -7.68 -5.89
N SER A 167 29.04 -6.73 -6.80
CA SER A 167 29.44 -5.33 -6.55
C SER A 167 28.43 -4.36 -7.16
N SER A 168 28.57 -3.07 -6.84
CA SER A 168 27.69 -1.99 -7.33
C SER A 168 26.21 -2.27 -7.07
N ILE A 169 25.88 -2.87 -5.92
CA ILE A 169 24.52 -3.22 -5.56
C ILE A 169 23.71 -1.94 -5.36
N THR A 170 22.62 -1.82 -6.13
CA THR A 170 21.61 -0.77 -6.00
C THR A 170 20.25 -1.36 -5.76
N VAL A 171 19.41 -0.68 -4.97
CA VAL A 171 18.02 -1.08 -4.70
C VAL A 171 17.10 0.05 -5.12
N SER A 172 16.17 -0.23 -6.01
CA SER A 172 15.05 0.63 -6.38
C SER A 172 13.76 0.12 -5.77
N ASP A 173 12.75 0.98 -5.66
CA ASP A 173 11.49 0.68 -5.01
C ASP A 173 10.31 1.19 -5.85
N THR A 174 9.23 0.42 -5.87
CA THR A 174 7.98 0.77 -6.54
C THR A 174 6.85 0.59 -5.55
N LEU A 175 6.23 1.71 -5.16
CA LEU A 175 5.13 1.77 -4.22
C LEU A 175 3.84 2.17 -4.94
N THR A 176 2.77 1.41 -4.73
CA THR A 176 1.44 1.68 -5.29
C THR A 176 0.34 1.51 -4.25
N ASP A 177 -0.77 2.16 -4.45
CA ASP A 177 -2.01 1.83 -3.73
C ASP A 177 -2.66 0.55 -4.28
N GLY A 178 -3.67 0.04 -3.60
CA GLY A 178 -4.37 -1.18 -3.98
C GLY A 178 -5.13 -1.12 -5.31
N ASN A 179 -5.30 0.08 -5.90
CA ASN A 179 -5.89 0.31 -7.21
C ASN A 179 -4.83 0.51 -8.30
N GLY A 180 -3.53 0.42 -7.96
CA GLY A 180 -2.40 0.60 -8.88
C GLY A 180 -1.96 2.05 -9.07
N GLY A 181 -2.48 2.99 -8.30
CA GLY A 181 -2.03 4.39 -8.28
C GLY A 181 -0.62 4.49 -7.68
N SER A 182 0.29 5.25 -8.32
CA SER A 182 1.66 5.41 -7.83
C SER A 182 1.70 6.23 -6.54
N LEU A 183 2.45 5.73 -5.56
CA LEU A 183 2.75 6.38 -4.30
C LEU A 183 4.26 6.68 -4.22
N SER A 184 4.67 7.48 -3.24
CA SER A 184 6.09 7.82 -3.02
C SER A 184 6.48 7.51 -1.59
N LEU A 185 7.60 6.84 -1.40
CA LEU A 185 8.19 6.63 -0.07
C LEU A 185 8.53 7.96 0.61
N ASP A 186 8.41 8.02 1.92
CA ASP A 186 8.90 9.14 2.74
C ASP A 186 10.43 9.10 2.83
N SER A 187 11.00 7.88 2.90
CA SER A 187 12.44 7.67 2.94
C SER A 187 12.87 6.31 2.40
N GLY A 188 14.11 6.24 1.91
CA GLY A 188 14.75 5.00 1.46
C GLY A 188 14.46 4.61 0.01
N PRO A 189 14.88 3.40 -0.42
CA PRO A 189 15.65 2.40 0.34
C PRO A 189 17.01 2.91 0.80
N SER A 190 17.31 2.78 2.09
CA SER A 190 18.58 3.21 2.70
C SER A 190 19.30 2.01 3.29
N PHE A 191 20.62 1.89 2.99
CA PHE A 191 21.46 0.81 3.51
C PHE A 191 21.56 0.89 5.05
N VAL A 192 21.44 -0.28 5.69
CA VAL A 192 21.56 -0.43 7.15
C VAL A 192 22.82 -1.19 7.53
N SER A 193 23.01 -2.40 6.99
CA SER A 193 24.13 -3.26 7.36
C SER A 193 24.36 -4.39 6.35
N ASN A 194 25.57 -4.99 6.40
CA ASN A 194 25.86 -6.30 5.83
C ASN A 194 25.97 -7.35 6.95
N SER A 195 25.62 -8.60 6.66
CA SER A 195 25.76 -9.72 7.59
C SER A 195 27.22 -10.18 7.80
N GLY A 196 28.12 -9.81 6.90
CA GLY A 196 29.54 -10.18 6.94
C GLY A 196 30.45 -8.96 6.93
N SER A 197 31.60 -9.09 6.26
CA SER A 197 32.67 -8.07 6.27
C SER A 197 32.69 -7.15 5.05
N SER A 198 31.82 -7.38 4.07
CA SER A 198 31.78 -6.56 2.87
C SER A 198 31.33 -5.14 3.17
N SER A 199 31.84 -4.18 2.39
CA SER A 199 31.40 -2.78 2.45
C SER A 199 30.03 -2.63 1.76
N GLN A 200 29.34 -1.51 2.02
CA GLN A 200 28.11 -1.17 1.31
C GLN A 200 28.31 -1.28 -0.23
N GLY A 201 27.34 -1.89 -0.89
CA GLY A 201 27.35 -2.10 -2.33
C GLY A 201 28.18 -3.31 -2.80
N THR A 202 28.71 -4.12 -1.88
CA THR A 202 29.43 -5.36 -2.21
C THR A 202 28.91 -6.49 -1.33
N LEU A 203 28.73 -7.68 -1.89
CA LEU A 203 28.37 -8.92 -1.18
C LEU A 203 29.24 -10.07 -1.70
N ILE A 204 30.01 -10.70 -0.83
CA ILE A 204 30.61 -12.00 -1.14
C ILE A 204 29.55 -13.10 -1.02
N SER A 205 29.86 -14.30 -1.51
CA SER A 205 28.95 -15.46 -1.47
C SER A 205 28.33 -15.66 -0.08
N GLY A 206 27.01 -15.77 -0.02
CA GLY A 206 26.22 -16.02 1.20
C GLY A 206 25.92 -14.80 2.06
N GLU A 207 26.54 -13.63 1.82
CA GLU A 207 26.26 -12.41 2.58
C GLU A 207 24.92 -11.78 2.22
N ILE A 208 24.37 -11.03 3.20
CA ILE A 208 23.08 -10.32 3.10
C ILE A 208 23.32 -8.84 3.40
N ALA A 209 22.87 -7.95 2.50
CA ALA A 209 22.74 -6.52 2.77
C ALA A 209 21.30 -6.21 3.18
N THR A 210 21.13 -5.44 4.25
CA THR A 210 19.81 -5.00 4.74
C THR A 210 19.62 -3.52 4.43
N TYR A 211 18.42 -3.18 3.92
CA TYR A 211 17.96 -1.83 3.65
C TYR A 211 16.64 -1.59 4.36
N THR A 212 16.31 -0.31 4.59
CA THR A 212 15.02 0.09 5.15
C THR A 212 14.42 1.22 4.33
N ALA A 213 13.08 1.25 4.25
CA ALA A 213 12.31 2.32 3.64
C ALA A 213 11.05 2.58 4.48
N THR A 214 10.48 3.78 4.39
CA THR A 214 9.27 4.14 5.14
C THR A 214 8.24 4.81 4.24
N TYR A 215 6.97 4.59 4.59
CA TYR A 215 5.84 5.26 3.98
C TYR A 215 4.77 5.56 5.03
N THR A 216 4.32 6.81 5.12
CA THR A 216 3.17 7.21 5.93
C THR A 216 1.90 7.08 5.09
N ILE A 217 0.92 6.32 5.56
CA ILE A 217 -0.33 6.10 4.85
C ILE A 217 -1.02 7.44 4.61
N SER A 218 -1.17 7.80 3.34
CA SER A 218 -1.81 9.05 2.93
C SER A 218 -3.33 8.89 2.85
N ALA A 219 -4.06 10.01 2.88
CA ALA A 219 -5.52 10.01 2.69
C ALA A 219 -5.95 9.40 1.33
N SER A 220 -5.12 9.49 0.30
CA SER A 220 -5.41 8.82 -0.98
C SER A 220 -5.26 7.31 -0.91
N ALA A 221 -4.21 6.82 -0.23
CA ALA A 221 -3.98 5.39 -0.04
C ALA A 221 -5.05 4.76 0.87
N GLU A 222 -5.52 5.48 1.90
CA GLU A 222 -6.58 5.02 2.81
C GLU A 222 -7.89 4.69 2.08
N ASN A 223 -8.19 5.39 0.99
CA ASN A 223 -9.37 5.11 0.15
C ASN A 223 -9.18 3.93 -0.82
N THR A 224 -8.16 3.12 -0.62
CA THR A 224 -7.90 1.88 -1.38
C THR A 224 -7.76 0.69 -0.44
N PRO A 225 -7.90 -0.57 -0.92
CA PRO A 225 -7.88 -1.73 -0.03
C PRO A 225 -6.52 -2.03 0.59
N SER A 226 -5.43 -1.52 0.00
CA SER A 226 -4.05 -1.86 0.42
C SER A 226 -3.02 -0.85 -0.07
N VAL A 227 -1.81 -0.99 0.46
CA VAL A 227 -0.57 -0.43 -0.10
C VAL A 227 0.31 -1.61 -0.52
N ASN A 228 0.78 -1.60 -1.77
CA ASN A 228 1.58 -2.66 -2.36
C ASN A 228 2.98 -2.12 -2.66
N ASN A 229 4.02 -2.86 -2.29
CA ASN A 229 5.38 -2.42 -2.47
C ASN A 229 6.30 -3.54 -2.98
N THR A 230 7.07 -3.26 -4.03
CA THR A 230 8.12 -4.13 -4.57
C THR A 230 9.46 -3.40 -4.57
N ALA A 231 10.53 -4.13 -4.25
CA ALA A 231 11.89 -3.65 -4.43
C ALA A 231 12.59 -4.45 -5.54
N GLN A 232 13.48 -3.82 -6.27
CA GLN A 232 14.37 -4.50 -7.23
C GLN A 232 15.81 -4.20 -6.88
N ALA A 233 16.61 -5.24 -6.68
CA ALA A 233 18.05 -5.10 -6.58
C ALA A 233 18.72 -5.38 -7.93
N THR A 234 19.80 -4.63 -8.20
CA THR A 234 20.67 -4.83 -9.35
C THR A 234 22.11 -4.87 -8.86
N ALA A 235 22.90 -5.79 -9.38
CA ALA A 235 24.30 -5.98 -9.01
C ALA A 235 25.16 -6.25 -10.23
N SER A 236 26.49 -6.19 -10.06
CA SER A 236 27.50 -6.44 -11.09
C SER A 236 28.39 -7.60 -10.68
N THR A 237 28.62 -8.54 -11.61
CA THR A 237 29.67 -9.56 -11.49
C THR A 237 31.04 -9.02 -11.86
N PRO A 238 32.18 -9.67 -11.52
CA PRO A 238 33.50 -9.28 -11.92
C PRO A 238 33.62 -9.09 -13.44
N GLY A 239 33.97 -7.88 -13.86
CA GLY A 239 34.16 -7.54 -15.27
C GLY A 239 32.90 -7.15 -16.05
N ASN A 240 31.70 -7.24 -15.45
CA ASN A 240 30.42 -6.85 -16.05
C ASN A 240 29.76 -5.72 -15.27
N SER A 241 28.64 -5.21 -15.77
CA SER A 241 27.87 -4.15 -15.10
C SER A 241 26.39 -4.45 -15.14
N ASN A 242 25.72 -4.40 -13.97
CA ASN A 242 24.28 -4.55 -13.83
C ASN A 242 23.71 -5.81 -14.50
N ASP A 243 24.45 -6.90 -14.43
CA ASP A 243 24.15 -8.16 -15.12
C ASP A 243 23.40 -9.19 -14.25
N VAL A 244 23.18 -8.86 -12.98
CA VAL A 244 22.40 -9.68 -12.04
C VAL A 244 21.31 -8.83 -11.42
N THR A 245 20.05 -9.28 -11.53
CA THR A 245 18.88 -8.57 -10.99
C THR A 245 17.92 -9.53 -10.36
N ASP A 246 17.18 -9.03 -9.37
CA ASP A 246 16.07 -9.75 -8.74
C ASP A 246 15.01 -8.80 -8.23
N VAL A 247 13.73 -9.22 -8.23
CA VAL A 247 12.58 -8.50 -7.71
C VAL A 247 12.18 -9.12 -6.39
N SER A 248 11.80 -8.31 -5.42
CA SER A 248 11.53 -8.81 -4.08
C SER A 248 10.34 -9.75 -4.00
N ASP A 249 10.53 -10.82 -3.26
CA ASP A 249 9.50 -11.70 -2.69
C ASP A 249 9.07 -11.15 -1.32
N ASN A 250 7.80 -11.37 -0.92
CA ASN A 250 7.27 -10.93 0.37
C ASN A 250 7.70 -11.82 1.55
N GLY A 251 8.38 -12.94 1.28
CA GLY A 251 8.84 -13.92 2.27
C GLY A 251 7.74 -14.85 2.80
N ASN A 252 6.59 -14.94 2.12
CA ASN A 252 5.46 -15.79 2.51
C ASN A 252 5.05 -16.79 1.43
N ASP A 253 5.77 -17.86 1.28
CA ASP A 253 5.47 -18.94 0.32
C ASP A 253 4.15 -19.66 0.62
N GLY A 254 3.53 -19.39 1.76
CA GLY A 254 2.28 -20.03 2.19
C GLY A 254 1.04 -19.61 1.41
N ASP A 255 1.10 -18.52 0.67
CA ASP A 255 0.04 -18.01 -0.20
C ASP A 255 0.04 -18.65 -1.60
N GLY A 256 1.06 -19.46 -1.92
CA GLY A 256 1.23 -20.20 -3.18
C GLY A 256 2.04 -19.44 -4.23
N ASN A 257 2.54 -18.23 -3.92
CA ASN A 257 3.56 -17.55 -4.69
C ASN A 257 4.92 -17.70 -3.97
N THR A 258 5.96 -18.02 -4.70
CA THR A 258 7.29 -18.34 -4.14
C THR A 258 8.39 -17.47 -4.73
N SER A 259 8.02 -16.46 -5.52
CA SER A 259 8.97 -15.53 -6.15
C SER A 259 8.27 -14.28 -6.67
N ASP A 260 8.94 -13.14 -6.57
CA ASP A 260 8.61 -11.87 -7.25
C ASP A 260 7.23 -11.30 -6.91
N ASP A 261 6.72 -11.49 -5.69
CA ASP A 261 5.44 -10.96 -5.30
C ASP A 261 5.57 -9.69 -4.41
N PRO A 262 4.58 -8.77 -4.48
CA PRO A 262 4.66 -7.55 -3.72
C PRO A 262 4.39 -7.78 -2.23
N THR A 263 5.06 -7.01 -1.38
CA THR A 263 4.69 -6.86 0.03
C THR A 263 3.42 -6.04 0.15
N VAL A 264 2.32 -6.66 0.59
CA VAL A 264 0.99 -6.05 0.69
C VAL A 264 0.68 -5.70 2.15
N VAL A 265 0.31 -4.44 2.38
CA VAL A 265 -0.24 -3.96 3.66
C VAL A 265 -1.71 -3.58 3.44
N ASN A 266 -2.61 -4.33 4.05
CA ASN A 266 -4.05 -4.07 3.97
C ASN A 266 -4.44 -2.84 4.80
N ILE A 267 -5.31 -1.99 4.24
CA ILE A 267 -5.89 -0.83 4.92
C ILE A 267 -7.19 -1.24 5.61
N THR A 268 -7.39 -0.74 6.82
CA THR A 268 -8.61 -1.00 7.60
C THR A 268 -9.65 0.10 7.34
N ALA A 269 -10.56 -0.13 6.38
CA ALA A 269 -11.69 0.77 6.15
C ALA A 269 -12.72 0.67 7.29
N SER A 270 -13.16 1.83 7.81
CA SER A 270 -14.20 1.96 8.84
C SER A 270 -15.15 3.09 8.45
N PRO A 271 -16.04 2.86 7.47
CA PRO A 271 -17.01 3.85 7.01
C PRO A 271 -18.09 4.09 8.07
N GLN A 272 -18.41 5.36 8.30
CA GLN A 272 -19.45 5.82 9.22
C GLN A 272 -20.10 7.08 8.67
N MET A 273 -21.43 7.20 8.77
CA MET A 273 -22.22 8.32 8.27
C MET A 273 -23.23 8.73 9.32
N GLU A 274 -23.43 10.04 9.47
CA GLU A 274 -24.48 10.65 10.30
C GLU A 274 -25.25 11.65 9.46
N VAL A 275 -26.58 11.64 9.54
CA VAL A 275 -27.45 12.50 8.77
C VAL A 275 -28.32 13.34 9.70
N THR A 276 -28.30 14.67 9.56
CA THR A 276 -29.21 15.57 10.28
C THR A 276 -30.06 16.35 9.29
N LYS A 277 -31.32 16.66 9.69
CA LYS A 277 -32.25 17.45 8.90
C LYS A 277 -32.97 18.46 9.78
N GLU A 278 -32.70 19.73 9.57
CA GLU A 278 -33.30 20.85 10.28
C GLU A 278 -34.29 21.60 9.39
N GLY A 279 -35.37 22.15 9.95
CA GLY A 279 -36.37 22.95 9.25
C GLY A 279 -36.47 24.36 9.81
N THR A 280 -36.46 25.37 8.94
CA THR A 280 -36.74 26.77 9.30
C THR A 280 -37.82 27.33 8.42
N VAL A 281 -38.68 28.23 8.96
CA VAL A 281 -39.76 28.85 8.19
C VAL A 281 -39.40 30.28 7.82
N THR A 282 -39.62 30.64 6.53
CA THR A 282 -39.59 31.99 6.04
C THR A 282 -41.03 32.42 5.78
N ASP A 283 -41.48 33.45 6.51
CA ASP A 283 -42.78 34.14 6.40
C ASP A 283 -42.91 34.81 5.01
N ASP A 284 -44.07 34.70 4.38
CA ASP A 284 -44.36 35.30 3.08
C ASP A 284 -44.61 36.83 3.15
N GLY A 285 -44.62 37.38 4.35
CA GLY A 285 -44.75 38.83 4.65
C GLY A 285 -46.07 39.21 5.32
N ASP A 286 -46.90 38.25 5.69
CA ASP A 286 -48.17 38.51 6.37
C ASP A 286 -48.05 38.47 7.90
N GLY A 287 -46.95 38.00 8.45
CA GLY A 287 -46.62 37.94 9.88
C GLY A 287 -47.34 36.82 10.65
N VAL A 288 -47.90 35.86 9.94
CA VAL A 288 -48.65 34.71 10.52
C VAL A 288 -48.14 33.39 9.92
N LEU A 289 -47.68 32.49 10.77
CA LEU A 289 -47.30 31.15 10.29
C LEU A 289 -48.51 30.44 9.65
N GLY A 290 -48.44 30.25 8.31
CA GLY A 290 -49.62 29.80 7.56
C GLY A 290 -49.37 29.43 6.12
N VAL A 291 -50.44 29.52 5.35
CA VAL A 291 -50.41 29.22 3.90
C VAL A 291 -49.57 30.25 3.16
N GLY A 292 -48.64 29.78 2.33
CA GLY A 292 -47.74 30.62 1.54
C GLY A 292 -46.34 30.71 2.11
N ASP A 293 -46.15 30.51 3.41
CA ASP A 293 -44.82 30.47 4.01
C ASP A 293 -43.97 29.33 3.44
N THR A 294 -42.67 29.52 3.45
CA THR A 294 -41.73 28.54 2.93
C THR A 294 -40.95 27.88 4.06
N VAL A 295 -41.08 26.56 4.18
CA VAL A 295 -40.17 25.75 5.01
C VAL A 295 -38.89 25.49 4.21
N ASN A 296 -37.76 25.88 4.77
CA ASN A 296 -36.43 25.62 4.24
C ASN A 296 -35.80 24.51 5.06
N TYR A 297 -35.48 23.40 4.43
CA TYR A 297 -34.77 22.29 5.04
C TYR A 297 -33.29 22.39 4.74
N THR A 298 -32.47 22.23 5.77
CA THR A 298 -31.03 22.02 5.68
C THR A 298 -30.77 20.57 6.05
N ILE A 299 -30.19 19.80 5.14
CA ILE A 299 -29.78 18.42 5.36
C ILE A 299 -28.26 18.39 5.39
N LYS A 300 -27.69 17.78 6.41
CA LYS A 300 -26.26 17.60 6.60
C LYS A 300 -25.95 16.12 6.58
N ILE A 301 -24.92 15.73 5.82
CA ILE A 301 -24.37 14.37 5.81
C ILE A 301 -22.94 14.47 6.29
N GLU A 302 -22.67 14.00 7.49
CA GLU A 302 -21.33 13.99 8.09
C GLU A 302 -20.66 12.64 7.87
N ASN A 303 -19.44 12.66 7.37
CA ASN A 303 -18.59 11.47 7.29
C ASN A 303 -17.77 11.35 8.58
N GLN A 304 -18.23 10.52 9.50
CA GLN A 304 -17.55 10.21 10.77
C GLN A 304 -16.56 9.03 10.64
N GLY A 305 -16.47 8.44 9.43
CA GLY A 305 -15.56 7.35 9.12
C GLY A 305 -14.16 7.82 8.70
N ASN A 306 -13.30 6.86 8.36
CA ASN A 306 -11.93 7.10 7.91
C ASN A 306 -11.74 6.99 6.37
N VAL A 307 -12.78 6.64 5.63
CA VAL A 307 -12.78 6.52 4.16
C VAL A 307 -13.83 7.42 3.54
N ASN A 308 -13.67 7.77 2.25
CA ASN A 308 -14.65 8.59 1.54
C ASN A 308 -16.02 7.88 1.48
N ILE A 309 -17.07 8.65 1.74
CA ILE A 309 -18.44 8.30 1.35
C ILE A 309 -18.64 8.74 -0.10
N THR A 310 -19.23 7.88 -0.91
CA THR A 310 -19.44 8.14 -2.34
C THR A 310 -20.89 7.85 -2.74
N GLU A 311 -21.36 8.58 -3.76
CA GLU A 311 -22.69 8.39 -4.35
C GLU A 311 -23.85 8.44 -3.34
N PRO A 312 -23.92 9.46 -2.43
CA PRO A 312 -25.03 9.58 -1.50
C PRO A 312 -26.35 9.79 -2.28
N SER A 313 -27.33 8.95 -1.97
CA SER A 313 -28.70 9.00 -2.52
C SER A 313 -29.68 9.36 -1.41
N LEU A 314 -30.40 10.47 -1.56
CA LEU A 314 -31.32 11.01 -0.56
C LEU A 314 -32.76 10.67 -0.96
N VAL A 315 -33.50 9.98 -0.08
CA VAL A 315 -34.92 9.68 -0.24
C VAL A 315 -35.70 10.32 0.87
N ASP A 316 -36.55 11.27 0.53
CA ASP A 316 -37.36 12.05 1.47
C ASP A 316 -38.66 11.31 1.85
N THR A 317 -38.99 11.26 3.13
CA THR A 317 -40.25 10.77 3.67
C THR A 317 -40.99 11.94 4.30
N PHE A 318 -42.06 12.44 3.60
CA PHE A 318 -42.70 13.70 3.94
C PHE A 318 -44.20 13.56 4.03
N THR A 319 -44.79 13.93 5.18
CA THR A 319 -46.23 13.87 5.47
C THR A 319 -46.74 15.11 6.20
N ASP A 320 -48.02 15.35 6.14
CA ASP A 320 -48.68 16.23 7.10
C ASP A 320 -48.89 15.53 8.49
N ALA A 321 -49.33 16.25 9.47
CA ALA A 321 -49.58 15.74 10.83
C ALA A 321 -50.69 14.65 10.91
N LEU A 322 -51.48 14.47 9.84
CA LEU A 322 -52.48 13.39 9.69
C LEU A 322 -51.94 12.23 8.82
N SER A 323 -50.65 12.19 8.53
CA SER A 323 -49.97 11.16 7.75
C SER A 323 -50.36 11.11 6.26
N ASN A 324 -50.88 12.20 5.71
CA ASN A 324 -51.03 12.31 4.23
C ASN A 324 -49.70 12.65 3.59
N THR A 325 -49.32 11.93 2.53
CA THR A 325 -48.05 12.14 1.82
C THR A 325 -48.00 13.53 1.18
N LEU A 326 -46.88 14.22 1.38
CA LEU A 326 -46.55 15.50 0.80
C LEU A 326 -45.39 15.34 -0.21
N VAL A 327 -45.17 16.37 -1.03
CA VAL A 327 -44.07 16.43 -1.99
C VAL A 327 -43.36 17.77 -1.83
N LEU A 328 -42.06 17.75 -1.69
CA LEU A 328 -41.23 18.96 -1.62
C LEU A 328 -41.49 19.87 -2.83
N SER A 329 -41.43 21.17 -2.62
CA SER A 329 -41.49 22.18 -3.70
C SER A 329 -40.19 22.17 -4.53
N SER A 330 -39.03 21.93 -3.87
CA SER A 330 -37.74 21.75 -4.52
C SER A 330 -36.76 20.94 -3.65
N GLY A 331 -35.77 20.29 -4.30
CA GLY A 331 -34.69 19.55 -3.66
C GLY A 331 -35.06 18.11 -3.27
N PRO A 332 -34.21 17.40 -2.49
CA PRO A 332 -32.90 17.82 -1.98
C PRO A 332 -31.89 18.12 -3.08
N THR A 333 -31.12 19.20 -2.96
CA THR A 333 -30.05 19.59 -3.87
C THR A 333 -28.76 19.88 -3.11
N PHE A 334 -27.62 19.42 -3.64
CA PHE A 334 -26.30 19.67 -3.06
C PHE A 334 -25.96 21.17 -3.10
N ASN A 335 -25.46 21.71 -2.01
CA ASN A 335 -25.01 23.08 -1.88
C ASN A 335 -23.48 23.18 -1.87
N PHE A 336 -22.82 22.52 -0.92
CA PHE A 336 -21.37 22.50 -0.79
C PHE A 336 -20.91 21.40 0.19
N GLY A 337 -19.61 21.07 0.17
CA GLY A 337 -18.92 20.32 1.21
C GLY A 337 -17.95 21.21 1.98
N ASP A 338 -17.85 21.08 3.29
CA ASP A 338 -17.02 21.94 4.17
C ASP A 338 -15.53 21.89 3.83
N LEU A 339 -15.01 20.74 3.36
CA LEU A 339 -13.65 20.57 2.89
C LEU A 339 -13.50 20.70 1.38
N GLY A 340 -14.55 21.21 0.71
CA GLY A 340 -14.55 21.54 -0.72
C GLY A 340 -14.71 20.36 -1.65
N SER A 341 -15.24 19.23 -1.19
CA SER A 341 -15.62 18.13 -2.08
C SER A 341 -16.76 18.55 -3.03
N SER A 342 -16.74 17.95 -4.21
CA SER A 342 -17.84 18.07 -5.17
C SER A 342 -19.01 17.17 -4.76
N GLU A 343 -20.18 17.42 -5.34
CA GLU A 343 -21.33 16.52 -5.21
C GLU A 343 -20.95 15.07 -5.46
N GLY A 344 -21.43 14.17 -4.61
CA GLY A 344 -21.20 12.74 -4.74
C GLY A 344 -19.95 12.19 -4.01
N ILE A 345 -19.15 13.04 -3.36
CA ILE A 345 -18.01 12.64 -2.53
C ILE A 345 -18.03 13.39 -1.21
N ILE A 346 -17.85 12.68 -0.09
CA ILE A 346 -17.72 13.28 1.25
C ILE A 346 -16.47 12.66 1.90
N LYS A 347 -15.43 13.48 2.11
CA LYS A 347 -14.15 13.03 2.71
C LYS A 347 -14.31 12.74 4.20
N PRO A 348 -13.39 12.01 4.82
CA PRO A 348 -13.36 11.84 6.28
C PRO A 348 -13.41 13.19 7.01
N ASN A 349 -14.26 13.30 8.07
CA ASN A 349 -14.52 14.50 8.86
C ASN A 349 -15.10 15.68 8.04
N GLU A 350 -15.68 15.44 6.88
CA GLU A 350 -16.37 16.44 6.07
C GLU A 350 -17.88 16.35 6.26
N THR A 351 -18.55 17.50 6.25
CA THR A 351 -20.01 17.60 6.17
C THR A 351 -20.42 18.10 4.78
N ALA A 352 -21.27 17.32 4.11
CA ALA A 352 -21.94 17.76 2.88
C ALA A 352 -23.31 18.37 3.19
N HIS A 353 -23.61 19.53 2.62
CA HIS A 353 -24.83 20.29 2.85
C HIS A 353 -25.75 20.22 1.64
N TYR A 354 -27.02 19.88 1.90
CA TYR A 354 -28.10 19.85 0.92
C TYR A 354 -29.23 20.77 1.37
N GLY A 355 -29.99 21.30 0.42
CA GLY A 355 -31.14 22.14 0.67
C GLY A 355 -32.40 21.62 0.01
N ALA A 356 -33.54 21.76 0.69
CA ALA A 356 -34.87 21.47 0.13
C ALA A 356 -35.88 22.50 0.61
N THR A 357 -36.97 22.69 -0.13
CA THR A 357 -38.01 23.66 0.26
C THR A 357 -39.42 23.08 0.12
N PHE A 358 -40.32 23.57 0.93
CA PHE A 358 -41.75 23.32 0.82
C PHE A 358 -42.57 24.56 1.10
N VAL A 359 -43.51 24.91 0.22
CA VAL A 359 -44.47 25.97 0.44
C VAL A 359 -45.68 25.44 1.19
N ILE A 360 -46.00 26.00 2.36
CA ILE A 360 -47.09 25.54 3.21
C ILE A 360 -48.43 25.73 2.50
N THR A 361 -49.19 24.61 2.41
CA THR A 361 -50.52 24.59 1.78
C THR A 361 -51.65 24.63 2.85
N GLN A 362 -52.85 24.99 2.42
CA GLN A 362 -54.04 24.96 3.31
C GLN A 362 -54.22 23.58 3.98
N GLY A 363 -53.96 22.47 3.23
CA GLY A 363 -54.09 21.13 3.77
C GLY A 363 -53.17 20.84 4.95
N VAL A 364 -51.94 21.39 4.91
CA VAL A 364 -50.95 21.27 6.00
C VAL A 364 -51.41 22.06 7.25
N VAL A 365 -51.97 23.29 7.03
CA VAL A 365 -52.51 24.10 8.12
C VAL A 365 -53.72 23.39 8.75
N ASP A 366 -54.63 22.84 7.95
CA ASP A 366 -55.80 22.09 8.40
C ASP A 366 -55.41 20.82 9.13
N ALA A 367 -54.28 20.19 8.78
CA ALA A 367 -53.72 19.01 9.44
C ALA A 367 -53.03 19.33 10.77
N GLY A 368 -52.64 20.59 11.01
CA GLY A 368 -51.96 21.03 12.21
C GLY A 368 -50.43 20.99 12.15
N GLY A 369 -49.83 20.76 10.94
CA GLY A 369 -48.38 20.75 10.76
C GLY A 369 -47.89 19.71 9.76
N LEU A 370 -46.58 19.48 9.79
CA LEU A 370 -45.89 18.54 8.89
C LEU A 370 -44.77 17.80 9.63
N ILE A 371 -44.41 16.65 9.08
CA ILE A 371 -43.38 15.74 9.59
C ILE A 371 -42.51 15.33 8.40
N ASN A 372 -41.20 15.49 8.53
CA ASN A 372 -40.25 15.17 7.45
C ASN A 372 -38.99 14.47 7.98
N SER A 373 -38.53 13.45 7.26
CA SER A 373 -37.24 12.80 7.44
C SER A 373 -36.61 12.49 6.08
N VAL A 374 -35.31 12.27 6.05
CA VAL A 374 -34.61 11.81 4.85
C VAL A 374 -33.80 10.56 5.18
N THR A 375 -33.93 9.53 4.32
CA THR A 375 -33.04 8.37 4.37
C THR A 375 -31.94 8.58 3.35
N VAL A 376 -30.68 8.47 3.79
CA VAL A 376 -29.50 8.54 2.91
C VAL A 376 -28.91 7.14 2.79
N THR A 377 -28.63 6.72 1.55
CA THR A 377 -27.85 5.52 1.27
C THR A 377 -26.61 5.91 0.48
N ALA A 378 -25.48 5.27 0.75
CA ALA A 378 -24.22 5.62 0.12
C ALA A 378 -23.28 4.41 0.00
N SER A 379 -22.21 4.58 -0.77
CA SER A 379 -21.12 3.62 -0.92
C SER A 379 -19.84 4.14 -0.26
N SER A 380 -18.93 3.23 0.06
CA SER A 380 -17.59 3.57 0.54
C SER A 380 -16.61 2.44 0.21
N THR A 381 -15.31 2.70 0.32
CA THR A 381 -14.28 1.65 0.25
C THR A 381 -14.57 0.59 1.32
N GLY A 382 -14.57 -0.68 0.90
CA GLY A 382 -14.87 -1.83 1.78
C GLY A 382 -16.35 -2.06 2.05
N ASN A 383 -17.26 -1.16 1.67
CA ASN A 383 -18.71 -1.29 1.87
C ASN A 383 -19.53 -0.67 0.72
N PRO A 384 -19.49 -1.25 -0.50
CA PRO A 384 -20.18 -0.69 -1.66
C PRO A 384 -21.71 -0.74 -1.48
N GLY A 385 -22.38 0.43 -1.43
CA GLY A 385 -23.83 0.57 -1.28
C GLY A 385 -24.38 0.15 0.07
N GLY A 386 -23.52 -0.07 1.07
CA GLY A 386 -23.91 -0.62 2.36
C GLY A 386 -24.08 0.38 3.51
N LEU A 387 -23.79 1.68 3.29
CA LEU A 387 -24.09 2.72 4.27
C LEU A 387 -25.54 3.18 4.13
N SER A 388 -26.24 3.30 5.25
CA SER A 388 -27.58 3.85 5.29
C SER A 388 -27.81 4.51 6.65
N ASP A 389 -28.42 5.68 6.62
CA ASP A 389 -28.79 6.41 7.82
C ASP A 389 -30.09 7.20 7.59
N VAL A 390 -30.86 7.44 8.67
CA VAL A 390 -32.09 8.24 8.64
C VAL A 390 -31.84 9.52 9.42
N SER A 391 -32.30 10.65 8.92
CA SER A 391 -31.99 11.94 9.52
C SER A 391 -32.54 12.06 10.94
N ASP A 392 -31.69 12.60 11.80
CA ASP A 392 -31.98 13.20 13.08
C ASP A 392 -32.42 14.67 12.89
N ASP A 393 -33.26 15.25 13.77
CA ASP A 393 -33.71 16.63 13.65
C ASP A 393 -32.72 17.66 14.21
N GLY A 394 -31.64 17.18 14.87
CA GLY A 394 -30.58 17.98 15.46
C GLY A 394 -30.91 18.58 16.82
N ASP A 395 -31.98 18.15 17.49
CA ASP A 395 -32.40 18.59 18.83
C ASP A 395 -32.34 17.45 19.87
N ASP A 396 -31.18 17.14 20.40
CA ASP A 396 -30.97 16.14 21.46
C ASP A 396 -31.62 16.50 22.81
N THR A 397 -32.28 17.66 22.90
CA THR A 397 -32.86 18.13 24.17
C THR A 397 -34.23 17.51 24.47
N ASP A 398 -34.83 16.82 23.53
CA ASP A 398 -36.11 16.12 23.67
C ASP A 398 -35.99 14.67 24.14
N ASP A 399 -34.74 14.21 24.49
CA ASP A 399 -34.40 12.86 24.92
C ASP A 399 -34.33 11.83 23.75
N ASN A 400 -34.44 12.25 22.48
CA ASN A 400 -34.12 11.47 21.29
C ASN A 400 -32.83 12.00 20.68
N THR A 401 -31.86 11.12 20.39
CA THR A 401 -30.52 11.49 19.92
C THR A 401 -30.17 10.79 18.62
N THR A 402 -31.11 10.09 18.02
CA THR A 402 -30.89 9.35 16.78
C THR A 402 -32.19 9.14 16.00
N ASP A 403 -32.15 9.32 14.70
CA ASP A 403 -33.21 8.92 13.75
C ASP A 403 -34.60 9.50 14.00
N ASP A 404 -34.67 10.72 14.53
CA ASP A 404 -35.95 11.36 14.71
C ASP A 404 -36.34 12.34 13.58
N THR A 405 -37.62 12.66 13.51
CA THR A 405 -38.18 13.40 12.40
C THR A 405 -38.23 14.89 12.67
N THR A 406 -37.87 15.71 11.69
CA THR A 406 -38.09 17.17 11.74
C THR A 406 -39.60 17.45 11.75
N VAL A 407 -40.10 18.03 12.82
CA VAL A 407 -41.52 18.37 13.01
C VAL A 407 -41.74 19.87 12.98
N LEU A 408 -42.73 20.33 12.19
CA LEU A 408 -43.25 21.70 12.25
C LEU A 408 -44.71 21.66 12.70
N VAL A 409 -45.00 22.25 13.86
CA VAL A 409 -46.36 22.38 14.37
C VAL A 409 -46.97 23.68 13.92
N ILE A 410 -48.15 23.64 13.30
CA ILE A 410 -48.97 24.78 12.95
C ILE A 410 -50.26 24.75 13.76
N ASN A 411 -50.44 25.70 14.68
CA ASN A 411 -51.59 25.72 15.52
C ASN A 411 -52.87 26.11 14.77
N PRO A 412 -53.88 25.25 14.66
CA PRO A 412 -55.17 25.60 14.05
C PRO A 412 -55.88 26.70 14.84
N ASN A 413 -56.30 27.75 14.18
CA ASN A 413 -57.00 28.86 14.79
C ASN A 413 -58.30 29.16 14.00
N PRO A 414 -59.43 28.40 14.28
CA PRO A 414 -60.69 28.61 13.60
C PRO A 414 -61.38 29.89 14.12
N ILE A 415 -61.63 30.87 13.29
CA ILE A 415 -62.35 32.12 13.64
C ILE A 415 -63.39 32.41 12.56
N LEU A 416 -64.67 32.54 12.98
CA LEU A 416 -65.78 32.87 12.12
C LEU A 416 -66.34 34.26 12.49
N GLU A 417 -66.44 35.17 11.52
CA GLU A 417 -67.08 36.45 11.66
C GLU A 417 -68.37 36.49 10.84
N THR A 418 -69.47 36.97 11.43
CA THR A 418 -70.74 37.08 10.73
C THR A 418 -71.27 38.51 10.88
N THR A 419 -71.60 39.20 9.76
CA THR A 419 -72.21 40.49 9.74
C THR A 419 -73.57 40.42 9.06
N LYS A 420 -74.59 41.18 9.58
CA LYS A 420 -75.88 41.29 8.94
C LYS A 420 -76.23 42.77 8.79
N THR A 421 -76.49 43.20 7.53
CA THR A 421 -76.93 44.55 7.20
C THR A 421 -78.32 44.50 6.56
N ALA A 422 -79.03 45.62 6.63
CA ALA A 422 -80.34 45.76 5.99
C ALA A 422 -80.42 47.01 5.14
N VAL A 423 -81.05 46.87 4.01
CA VAL A 423 -81.41 48.04 3.10
C VAL A 423 -82.90 47.96 2.84
N ILE A 424 -83.59 49.08 3.03
CA ILE A 424 -84.99 49.20 2.66
C ILE A 424 -85.10 49.81 1.25
N THR A 425 -85.85 49.13 0.41
CA THR A 425 -86.24 49.67 -0.92
C THR A 425 -87.67 50.15 -0.85
N ASP A 426 -87.86 51.51 -1.04
CA ASP A 426 -89.12 52.15 -1.13
C ASP A 426 -89.79 51.76 -2.45
N ASN A 427 -90.71 50.81 -2.41
CA ASN A 427 -91.35 50.27 -3.63
C ASN A 427 -92.50 51.20 -4.16
N ASN A 428 -93.04 52.06 -3.25
CA ASN A 428 -94.15 52.97 -3.64
C ASN A 428 -93.68 54.36 -3.92
N SER A 429 -92.37 54.66 -3.78
CA SER A 429 -91.73 55.96 -4.07
C SER A 429 -92.26 57.14 -3.28
N ASN A 430 -92.72 56.88 -2.05
CA ASN A 430 -93.27 57.93 -1.17
C ASN A 430 -92.24 58.56 -0.21
N SER A 431 -90.98 58.11 -0.24
CA SER A 431 -89.86 58.49 0.60
C SER A 431 -90.03 58.20 2.09
N ILE A 432 -90.98 57.35 2.45
CA ILE A 432 -91.24 56.90 3.81
C ILE A 432 -91.11 55.38 3.89
N ASN A 433 -90.45 54.82 4.90
CA ASN A 433 -90.34 53.37 5.10
C ASN A 433 -91.67 52.89 5.73
N ASP A 434 -92.53 52.26 4.92
CA ASP A 434 -93.85 51.82 5.32
C ASP A 434 -94.31 50.47 4.70
N LEU A 435 -95.65 50.19 4.82
CA LEU A 435 -96.25 48.95 4.33
C LEU A 435 -96.08 48.84 2.84
N GLY A 436 -95.44 47.73 2.35
CA GLY A 436 -95.19 47.45 0.93
C GLY A 436 -93.74 47.59 0.51
N ASP A 437 -92.90 48.22 1.34
CA ASP A 437 -91.46 48.31 1.11
C ASP A 437 -90.77 46.96 1.36
N THR A 438 -89.66 46.73 0.68
CA THR A 438 -88.89 45.52 0.78
C THR A 438 -87.64 45.74 1.65
N ILE A 439 -87.48 44.98 2.69
CA ILE A 439 -86.22 44.93 3.44
C ILE A 439 -85.36 43.80 2.91
N THR A 440 -84.21 44.14 2.34
CA THR A 440 -83.22 43.19 1.90
C THR A 440 -82.16 43.09 2.94
N TYR A 441 -82.00 41.89 3.51
CA TYR A 441 -80.92 41.58 4.43
C TYR A 441 -79.74 40.97 3.65
N THR A 442 -78.52 41.48 3.84
CA THR A 442 -77.29 40.84 3.40
C THR A 442 -76.56 40.31 4.59
N ILE A 443 -76.35 39.01 4.62
CA ILE A 443 -75.58 38.31 5.64
C ILE A 443 -74.23 37.91 5.01
N THR A 444 -73.14 38.39 5.58
CA THR A 444 -71.76 38.00 5.16
C THR A 444 -71.20 37.16 6.29
N VAL A 445 -70.63 36.00 5.90
CA VAL A 445 -69.91 35.07 6.80
C VAL A 445 -68.48 35.04 6.28
N GLU A 446 -67.54 35.38 7.13
CA GLU A 446 -66.11 35.43 6.78
C GLU A 446 -65.32 34.50 7.72
N ASN A 447 -64.45 33.69 7.13
CA ASN A 447 -63.44 32.92 7.86
C ASN A 447 -62.27 33.84 8.17
N LYS A 448 -62.10 34.22 9.42
CA LYS A 448 -60.96 35.06 9.93
C LYS A 448 -59.85 34.20 10.52
N GLY A 449 -60.04 32.89 10.57
CA GLY A 449 -59.03 31.98 11.04
C GLY A 449 -58.05 31.50 9.95
N ASN A 450 -57.10 30.62 10.30
CA ASN A 450 -56.11 30.04 9.40
C ASN A 450 -56.51 28.65 8.88
N VAL A 451 -57.60 28.06 9.37
CA VAL A 451 -58.07 26.69 8.97
C VAL A 451 -59.35 26.75 8.14
N SER A 452 -59.53 25.78 7.28
CA SER A 452 -60.76 25.57 6.52
C SER A 452 -61.95 25.31 7.44
N LEU A 453 -63.08 26.00 7.23
CA LEU A 453 -64.34 25.78 7.95
C LEU A 453 -65.31 25.05 7.04
N SER A 454 -65.95 23.99 7.56
CA SER A 454 -66.94 23.17 6.86
C SER A 454 -68.24 23.04 7.63
N GLY A 455 -69.34 22.62 6.98
CA GLY A 455 -70.62 22.41 7.62
C GLY A 455 -71.33 23.70 8.07
N LEU A 456 -71.06 24.84 7.36
CA LEU A 456 -71.63 26.11 7.68
C LEU A 456 -73.19 26.06 7.64
N GLY A 457 -73.85 26.32 8.75
CA GLY A 457 -75.31 26.44 8.86
C GLY A 457 -75.71 27.86 9.22
N LEU A 458 -76.65 28.48 8.44
CA LEU A 458 -77.21 29.79 8.72
C LEU A 458 -78.64 29.65 9.20
N VAL A 459 -78.98 30.20 10.34
CA VAL A 459 -80.34 30.29 10.88
C VAL A 459 -80.68 31.73 11.13
N ASP A 460 -81.81 32.21 10.53
CA ASP A 460 -82.28 33.58 10.64
C ASP A 460 -83.63 33.64 11.41
#